data_b68ee8d2125dea4ed74842efc5d8cde7
#
_entry.id   b68ee8d2125dea4ed74842efc5d8cde7
#
_cell.length_a   1.000
_cell.length_b   1.000
_cell.length_c   1.000
_cell.angle_alpha   90.00
_cell.angle_beta   90.00
_cell.angle_gamma   90.00
#
_symmetry.space_group_name_H-M   'P 1'
#
loop_
_entity.id
_entity.type
_entity.pdbx_description
1 polymer ?
#
loop_
_entity_poly.entity_id
_entity_poly.type
_entity_poly.pdbx_seq_one_letter_code
_entity_poly.pdbx_strand_id
1 'polypeptide(L)'
;MQKRRFCLSLLYVMVGIQSASHAQVLTAQYDNFRTGANLHETLLKPSNVNTHDFGKLFSRTVDGDVFAQPLYVPSLVIPGVGKRNVVFAATEHDSVYAFDVTGTRDAPLWKTSFVDPQHGITTLTEHDVFCPFITPEVGITPTPVIDMASRTMYVLARTNEHGVFVQKLHALDISNGKEKPASPVVISATVPGSGDGALGGKISFDPLKENPRAALLLVGGEVYLTWASSCDIGPYHGWVMAYDARTLQQRAVLNTSPDGGDAGIWQSDAGAAADEGGNIYVATGNGTFNGAKAGGRDFGDSVLKLRLEGQRLVVRDYFTPFNQKVLDAKDWDLGSQGPVLLPTQAGSHPHLLVVAGKEGKLYLLDRDKLGKFQEQADSQIVQSIKVKDAYGAASYWNGHIYFTDRSDITRDFAIENGLLAAKGMTARMSSPGATPIVSADGTKDAILWVVSTKEWNEAHMDRPAVLHAYDARDITHELYNSEQKSERDRADMTVRFAIPTVADGHIFVGARGRLDVYGLLNPGNRSQK
;
A
#
# COMPACT_ATOMS: atom_id res chain seq x y z
N MET A 1 69.28 -4.47 38.52
CA MET A 1 67.92 -4.47 39.05
C MET A 1 66.97 -3.98 37.94
N GLN A 2 66.34 -4.93 37.21
CA GLN A 2 65.42 -4.62 36.11
C GLN A 2 63.98 -4.77 36.62
N LYS A 3 63.20 -3.69 36.62
CA LYS A 3 61.78 -3.71 36.99
C LYS A 3 60.94 -4.07 35.74
N ARG A 4 60.34 -5.26 35.76
CA ARG A 4 59.31 -5.66 34.79
C ARG A 4 58.01 -4.97 35.16
N ARG A 5 57.45 -4.17 34.22
CA ARG A 5 56.06 -3.65 34.27
C ARG A 5 55.13 -4.67 33.62
N PHE A 6 54.18 -5.21 34.41
CA PHE A 6 53.04 -5.95 33.91
C PHE A 6 51.99 -4.96 33.43
N CYS A 7 51.66 -5.01 32.14
CA CYS A 7 50.46 -4.37 31.59
C CYS A 7 49.28 -5.37 31.68
N LEU A 8 48.31 -5.05 32.53
CA LEU A 8 47.01 -5.76 32.57
C LEU A 8 46.10 -5.18 31.50
N SER A 9 45.86 -5.93 30.40
CA SER A 9 44.88 -5.56 29.39
C SER A 9 43.50 -5.98 29.86
N LEU A 10 42.64 -5.03 30.23
CA LEU A 10 41.23 -5.29 30.49
C LEU A 10 40.51 -5.49 29.13
N LEU A 11 40.06 -6.71 28.88
CA LEU A 11 39.18 -7.03 27.76
C LEU A 11 37.75 -6.61 28.13
N TYR A 12 37.26 -5.51 27.59
CA TYR A 12 35.83 -5.15 27.66
C TYR A 12 35.05 -6.03 26.69
N VAL A 13 34.35 -7.02 27.21
CA VAL A 13 33.32 -7.76 26.45
C VAL A 13 32.08 -6.86 26.40
N MET A 14 31.89 -6.18 25.28
CA MET A 14 30.59 -5.55 24.99
C MET A 14 29.59 -6.67 24.68
N VAL A 15 28.77 -7.00 25.66
CA VAL A 15 27.55 -7.78 25.42
C VAL A 15 26.57 -6.84 24.71
N GLY A 16 26.52 -6.94 23.39
CA GLY A 16 25.49 -6.29 22.59
C GLY A 16 24.13 -6.88 22.98
N ILE A 17 23.33 -6.11 23.71
CA ILE A 17 21.91 -6.43 23.87
C ILE A 17 21.30 -6.23 22.48
N GLN A 18 21.13 -7.33 21.73
CA GLN A 18 20.25 -7.33 20.56
C GLN A 18 18.83 -7.11 21.10
N SER A 19 18.37 -5.87 21.02
CA SER A 19 16.94 -5.56 21.16
C SER A 19 16.24 -6.38 20.08
N ALA A 20 15.38 -7.31 20.47
CA ALA A 20 14.51 -8.00 19.53
C ALA A 20 13.72 -6.91 18.77
N SER A 21 14.01 -6.76 17.50
CA SER A 21 13.27 -5.85 16.62
C SER A 21 11.88 -6.47 16.45
N HIS A 22 10.91 -5.97 17.20
CA HIS A 22 9.52 -6.37 17.00
C HIS A 22 9.05 -5.87 15.64
N ALA A 23 8.31 -6.72 14.93
CA ALA A 23 7.67 -6.33 13.69
C ALA A 23 6.78 -5.11 13.92
N GLN A 24 6.98 -4.04 13.16
CA GLN A 24 6.06 -2.90 13.10
C GLN A 24 5.65 -2.69 11.66
N VAL A 25 4.41 -2.27 11.44
CA VAL A 25 3.86 -1.98 10.11
C VAL A 25 3.36 -0.55 10.12
N LEU A 26 4.15 0.35 9.57
CA LEU A 26 3.94 1.80 9.66
C LEU A 26 3.42 2.42 8.36
N THR A 27 3.43 1.66 7.29
CA THR A 27 3.02 2.07 5.94
C THR A 27 2.53 0.87 5.15
N ALA A 28 1.81 1.11 4.07
CA ALA A 28 1.37 0.04 3.17
C ALA A 28 2.56 -0.78 2.66
N GLN A 29 2.35 -2.10 2.51
CA GLN A 29 3.35 -3.04 2.01
C GLN A 29 4.68 -3.00 2.79
N TYR A 30 4.64 -2.65 4.08
CA TYR A 30 5.69 -2.70 5.12
C TYR A 30 6.80 -1.65 5.01
N ASP A 31 7.15 -1.16 3.82
CA ASP A 31 8.26 -0.23 3.62
C ASP A 31 8.03 0.75 2.44
N ASN A 32 8.92 1.72 2.29
CA ASN A 32 8.84 2.70 1.22
C ASN A 32 9.22 2.15 -0.17
N PHE A 33 9.87 0.98 -0.25
CA PHE A 33 10.10 0.26 -1.51
C PHE A 33 8.84 -0.47 -1.98
N ARG A 34 7.85 -0.61 -1.09
CA ARG A 34 6.62 -1.39 -1.32
C ARG A 34 6.92 -2.87 -1.55
N THR A 35 7.90 -3.41 -0.81
CA THR A 35 8.29 -4.82 -0.99
C THR A 35 7.20 -5.81 -0.61
N GLY A 36 6.24 -5.44 0.22
CA GLY A 36 5.20 -6.36 0.68
C GLY A 36 5.73 -7.46 1.60
N ALA A 37 6.88 -7.26 2.26
CA ALA A 37 7.52 -8.29 3.08
C ALA A 37 7.78 -7.83 4.52
N ASN A 38 7.23 -8.57 5.49
CA ASN A 38 7.64 -8.49 6.90
C ASN A 38 8.78 -9.48 7.16
N LEU A 39 10.00 -8.98 7.32
CA LEU A 39 11.20 -9.80 7.56
C LEU A 39 11.48 -10.08 9.04
N HIS A 40 10.57 -9.69 9.94
CA HIS A 40 10.71 -9.84 11.39
C HIS A 40 9.63 -10.76 12.01
N GLU A 41 8.94 -11.56 11.19
CA GLU A 41 7.96 -12.53 11.68
C GLU A 41 8.66 -13.83 12.10
N THR A 42 8.66 -14.10 13.39
CA THR A 42 9.37 -15.26 13.96
C THR A 42 8.45 -16.35 14.52
N LEU A 43 7.15 -16.03 14.64
CA LEU A 43 6.16 -16.91 15.27
C LEU A 43 5.42 -17.77 14.25
N LEU A 44 5.01 -17.20 13.12
CA LEU A 44 4.34 -17.91 12.03
C LEU A 44 5.38 -18.55 11.12
N LYS A 45 5.24 -19.85 10.90
CA LYS A 45 6.17 -20.66 10.11
C LYS A 45 5.40 -21.64 9.23
N PRO A 46 5.94 -22.09 8.09
CA PRO A 46 5.31 -23.13 7.28
C PRO A 46 4.92 -24.39 8.08
N SER A 47 5.68 -24.71 9.14
CA SER A 47 5.42 -25.89 10.00
C SER A 47 4.24 -25.74 10.96
N ASN A 48 3.76 -24.50 11.25
CA ASN A 48 2.69 -24.27 12.23
C ASN A 48 1.47 -23.52 11.66
N VAL A 49 1.53 -23.10 10.41
CA VAL A 49 0.38 -22.53 9.70
C VAL A 49 -0.32 -23.69 8.97
N ASN A 50 -1.31 -24.27 9.64
CA ASN A 50 -2.11 -25.39 9.17
C ASN A 50 -3.48 -25.37 9.87
N THR A 51 -4.44 -26.18 9.44
CA THR A 51 -5.81 -26.19 9.98
C THR A 51 -5.96 -26.65 11.43
N HIS A 52 -4.92 -27.24 12.01
CA HIS A 52 -4.92 -27.69 13.40
C HIS A 52 -4.37 -26.62 14.35
N ASP A 53 -3.28 -25.97 13.97
CA ASP A 53 -2.56 -25.05 14.86
C ASP A 53 -2.87 -23.57 14.61
N PHE A 54 -3.49 -23.25 13.47
CA PHE A 54 -3.74 -21.88 13.00
C PHE A 54 -5.21 -21.68 12.60
N GLY A 55 -5.74 -20.46 12.80
CA GLY A 55 -7.11 -20.11 12.41
C GLY A 55 -7.53 -18.72 12.87
N LYS A 56 -8.81 -18.40 12.70
CA LYS A 56 -9.41 -17.14 13.14
C LYS A 56 -9.49 -17.12 14.66
N LEU A 57 -8.95 -16.07 15.27
CA LEU A 57 -8.94 -15.86 16.71
C LEU A 57 -10.18 -15.07 17.15
N PHE A 58 -10.48 -13.97 16.48
CA PHE A 58 -11.61 -13.10 16.73
C PHE A 58 -11.81 -12.11 15.59
N SER A 59 -12.89 -11.32 15.65
CA SER A 59 -13.15 -10.17 14.80
C SER A 59 -13.39 -8.93 15.64
N ARG A 60 -13.11 -7.74 15.07
CA ARG A 60 -13.47 -6.45 15.65
C ARG A 60 -14.50 -5.75 14.77
N THR A 61 -15.62 -5.35 15.35
CA THR A 61 -16.63 -4.56 14.63
C THR A 61 -16.14 -3.12 14.51
N VAL A 62 -16.27 -2.56 13.33
CA VAL A 62 -16.01 -1.15 13.00
C VAL A 62 -17.23 -0.58 12.26
N ASP A 63 -17.27 0.73 12.06
CA ASP A 63 -18.44 1.44 11.51
C ASP A 63 -18.49 1.54 10.00
N GLY A 64 -17.48 1.09 9.29
CA GLY A 64 -17.41 1.13 7.83
C GLY A 64 -16.48 0.06 7.28
N ASP A 65 -16.41 -0.04 5.97
CA ASP A 65 -15.56 -1.00 5.28
C ASP A 65 -14.08 -0.65 5.46
N VAL A 66 -13.22 -1.67 5.62
CA VAL A 66 -11.77 -1.50 5.85
C VAL A 66 -11.03 -1.81 4.56
N PHE A 67 -10.85 -0.81 3.69
CA PHE A 67 -10.03 -0.90 2.47
C PHE A 67 -8.54 -0.69 2.79
N ALA A 68 -8.25 0.31 3.64
CA ALA A 68 -6.90 0.62 4.07
C ALA A 68 -6.22 -0.59 4.72
N GLN A 69 -4.97 -0.87 4.36
CA GLN A 69 -4.18 -1.91 5.02
C GLN A 69 -4.07 -1.61 6.52
N PRO A 70 -4.40 -2.55 7.43
CA PRO A 70 -4.22 -2.35 8.87
C PRO A 70 -2.76 -2.08 9.22
N LEU A 71 -2.49 -1.10 10.09
CA LEU A 71 -1.14 -0.78 10.55
C LEU A 71 -0.91 -1.37 11.95
N TYR A 72 0.35 -1.65 12.30
CA TYR A 72 0.67 -2.30 13.57
C TYR A 72 1.86 -1.66 14.28
N VAL A 73 1.68 -1.38 15.58
CA VAL A 73 2.75 -0.85 16.46
C VAL A 73 2.84 -1.69 17.73
N PRO A 74 3.97 -2.38 17.96
CA PRO A 74 4.20 -3.13 19.18
C PRO A 74 4.54 -2.21 20.35
N SER A 75 4.19 -2.65 21.55
CA SER A 75 4.57 -2.01 22.82
C SER A 75 4.28 -0.50 22.91
N LEU A 76 3.23 -0.03 22.23
CA LEU A 76 2.79 1.36 22.29
C LEU A 76 2.25 1.69 23.70
N VAL A 77 2.69 2.80 24.25
CA VAL A 77 2.17 3.29 25.55
C VAL A 77 0.86 4.02 25.33
N ILE A 78 -0.23 3.45 25.83
CA ILE A 78 -1.57 4.02 25.80
C ILE A 78 -1.87 4.68 27.15
N PRO A 79 -2.23 5.99 27.18
CA PRO A 79 -2.53 6.70 28.43
C PRO A 79 -3.63 6.00 29.25
N GLY A 80 -3.38 5.80 30.53
CA GLY A 80 -4.32 5.12 31.44
C GLY A 80 -4.44 3.60 31.27
N VAL A 81 -3.78 3.00 30.26
CA VAL A 81 -3.87 1.55 29.96
C VAL A 81 -2.50 0.86 30.06
N GLY A 82 -1.41 1.58 29.79
CA GLY A 82 -0.05 1.03 29.76
C GLY A 82 0.39 0.56 28.37
N LYS A 83 1.45 -0.25 28.31
CA LYS A 83 1.99 -0.79 27.02
C LYS A 83 1.01 -1.80 26.40
N ARG A 84 0.75 -1.65 25.11
CA ARG A 84 -0.08 -2.57 24.30
C ARG A 84 0.54 -2.79 22.92
N ASN A 85 0.31 -3.95 22.37
CA ASN A 85 0.48 -4.18 20.94
C ASN A 85 -0.80 -3.73 20.24
N VAL A 86 -0.70 -2.78 19.32
CA VAL A 86 -1.85 -2.07 18.77
C VAL A 86 -1.94 -2.26 17.27
N VAL A 87 -3.12 -2.68 16.80
CA VAL A 87 -3.48 -2.63 15.39
C VAL A 87 -4.42 -1.44 15.16
N PHE A 88 -4.16 -0.71 14.07
CA PHE A 88 -4.99 0.41 13.63
C PHE A 88 -5.77 0.01 12.39
N ALA A 89 -7.05 0.37 12.35
CA ALA A 89 -7.92 0.22 11.19
C ALA A 89 -8.55 1.57 10.85
N ALA A 90 -8.50 1.96 9.57
CA ALA A 90 -9.20 3.11 9.04
C ALA A 90 -10.36 2.63 8.16
N THR A 91 -11.48 3.36 8.17
CA THR A 91 -12.73 2.91 7.54
C THR A 91 -13.28 3.91 6.53
N GLU A 92 -14.07 3.40 5.59
CA GLU A 92 -14.83 4.25 4.68
C GLU A 92 -15.92 5.09 5.39
N HIS A 93 -16.18 4.86 6.68
CA HIS A 93 -16.98 5.76 7.52
C HIS A 93 -16.15 6.91 8.13
N ASP A 94 -15.01 7.25 7.56
CA ASP A 94 -14.10 8.29 8.06
C ASP A 94 -13.74 8.15 9.54
N SER A 95 -13.51 6.91 9.98
CA SER A 95 -13.10 6.60 11.35
C SER A 95 -11.76 5.89 11.39
N VAL A 96 -10.99 6.16 12.46
CA VAL A 96 -9.75 5.44 12.78
C VAL A 96 -9.90 4.78 14.13
N TYR A 97 -9.61 3.50 14.19
CA TYR A 97 -9.65 2.66 15.38
C TYR A 97 -8.26 2.21 15.79
N ALA A 98 -8.02 2.11 17.10
CA ALA A 98 -6.88 1.42 17.68
C ALA A 98 -7.38 0.26 18.56
N PHE A 99 -6.99 -0.97 18.25
CA PHE A 99 -7.36 -2.16 19.00
C PHE A 99 -6.14 -2.81 19.66
N ASP A 100 -6.33 -3.36 20.87
CA ASP A 100 -5.41 -4.29 21.50
C ASP A 100 -5.47 -5.64 20.77
N VAL A 101 -4.32 -6.15 20.33
CA VAL A 101 -4.23 -7.39 19.55
C VAL A 101 -4.42 -8.66 20.38
N THR A 102 -4.45 -8.56 21.73
CA THR A 102 -4.58 -9.74 22.59
C THR A 102 -5.95 -10.41 22.55
N GLY A 103 -6.94 -9.79 21.95
CA GLY A 103 -8.30 -10.32 21.88
C GLY A 103 -9.12 -10.23 23.16
N THR A 104 -8.51 -9.84 24.29
CA THR A 104 -9.15 -9.84 25.60
C THR A 104 -10.13 -8.70 25.81
N ARG A 105 -10.14 -7.71 24.92
CA ARG A 105 -10.99 -6.52 24.97
C ARG A 105 -11.65 -6.28 23.63
N ASP A 106 -12.98 -6.24 23.58
CA ASP A 106 -13.75 -5.96 22.36
C ASP A 106 -13.75 -4.48 21.98
N ALA A 107 -13.85 -3.61 22.98
CA ALA A 107 -13.83 -2.17 22.75
C ALA A 107 -12.45 -1.68 22.28
N PRO A 108 -12.40 -0.71 21.36
CA PRO A 108 -11.13 -0.10 20.96
C PRO A 108 -10.44 0.60 22.14
N LEU A 109 -9.13 0.73 22.06
CA LEU A 109 -8.34 1.56 22.97
C LEU A 109 -8.71 3.03 22.81
N TRP A 110 -8.91 3.44 21.55
CA TRP A 110 -9.49 4.70 21.16
C TRP A 110 -10.12 4.60 19.76
N LYS A 111 -11.05 5.51 19.49
CA LYS A 111 -11.66 5.74 18.18
C LYS A 111 -11.66 7.24 17.91
N THR A 112 -11.32 7.64 16.70
CA THR A 112 -11.49 9.00 16.18
C THR A 112 -12.39 8.93 14.95
N SER A 113 -13.43 9.74 14.91
CA SER A 113 -14.32 9.89 13.77
C SER A 113 -14.21 11.31 13.24
N PHE A 114 -14.17 11.45 11.92
CA PHE A 114 -14.15 12.75 11.23
C PHE A 114 -15.54 13.15 10.74
N VAL A 115 -16.56 12.31 10.97
CA VAL A 115 -17.96 12.62 10.70
C VAL A 115 -18.67 13.08 11.98
N ASP A 116 -19.56 14.05 11.81
CA ASP A 116 -20.45 14.58 12.85
C ASP A 116 -21.81 14.95 12.21
N PRO A 117 -22.69 13.95 12.02
CA PRO A 117 -23.98 14.17 11.33
C PRO A 117 -24.87 15.20 12.03
N GLN A 118 -24.73 15.37 13.35
CA GLN A 118 -25.50 16.37 14.10
C GLN A 118 -25.10 17.80 13.72
N HIS A 119 -23.86 17.98 13.26
CA HIS A 119 -23.33 19.25 12.75
C HIS A 119 -23.14 19.24 11.23
N GLY A 120 -23.88 18.37 10.49
CA GLY A 120 -23.90 18.37 9.03
C GLY A 120 -22.61 17.89 8.35
N ILE A 121 -21.79 17.10 9.05
CA ILE A 121 -20.57 16.50 8.50
C ILE A 121 -20.81 15.00 8.35
N THR A 122 -20.85 14.51 7.11
CA THR A 122 -21.10 13.10 6.78
C THR A 122 -20.01 12.53 5.87
N THR A 123 -20.00 11.22 5.68
CA THR A 123 -19.26 10.57 4.60
C THR A 123 -19.79 10.99 3.23
N LEU A 124 -19.04 10.73 2.17
CA LEU A 124 -19.59 10.66 0.83
C LEU A 124 -20.30 9.31 0.64
N THR A 125 -21.11 9.24 -0.39
CA THR A 125 -21.79 8.00 -0.81
C THR A 125 -21.36 7.59 -2.23
N GLU A 126 -21.63 6.34 -2.59
CA GLU A 126 -21.44 5.87 -3.97
C GLU A 126 -22.21 6.70 -4.99
N HIS A 127 -23.36 7.29 -4.59
CA HIS A 127 -24.16 8.18 -5.45
C HIS A 127 -23.48 9.54 -5.65
N ASP A 128 -22.81 10.09 -4.63
CA ASP A 128 -22.09 11.36 -4.75
C ASP A 128 -20.95 11.24 -5.77
N VAL A 129 -20.21 10.12 -5.71
CA VAL A 129 -19.07 9.87 -6.60
C VAL A 129 -19.46 9.15 -7.91
N PHE A 130 -20.73 8.80 -8.11
CA PHE A 130 -21.24 8.05 -9.27
C PHE A 130 -20.48 6.74 -9.55
N CYS A 131 -20.01 6.06 -8.50
CA CYS A 131 -19.18 4.88 -8.63
C CYS A 131 -19.52 3.83 -7.56
N PRO A 132 -20.00 2.63 -7.93
CA PRO A 132 -20.48 1.63 -6.96
C PRO A 132 -19.38 0.75 -6.37
N PHE A 133 -18.09 0.99 -6.69
CA PHE A 133 -17.01 0.09 -6.28
C PHE A 133 -16.56 0.26 -4.82
N ILE A 134 -16.89 1.39 -4.20
CA ILE A 134 -16.79 1.61 -2.76
C ILE A 134 -18.19 1.99 -2.30
N THR A 135 -18.83 1.13 -1.51
CA THR A 135 -20.25 1.23 -1.17
C THR A 135 -20.50 0.67 0.23
N PRO A 136 -21.44 1.20 1.03
CA PRO A 136 -22.34 2.33 0.73
C PRO A 136 -21.71 3.72 0.95
N GLU A 137 -20.56 3.79 1.59
CA GLU A 137 -19.88 5.01 2.01
C GLU A 137 -18.48 5.10 1.38
N VAL A 138 -18.01 6.33 1.19
CA VAL A 138 -16.68 6.65 0.66
C VAL A 138 -16.02 7.64 1.60
N GLY A 139 -14.93 7.23 2.25
CA GLY A 139 -14.23 8.01 3.26
C GLY A 139 -12.72 7.80 3.20
N ILE A 140 -12.13 7.11 4.21
CA ILE A 140 -10.69 6.82 4.27
C ILE A 140 -10.39 5.57 3.46
N THR A 141 -10.19 5.72 2.15
CA THR A 141 -9.76 4.62 1.27
C THR A 141 -8.25 4.37 1.37
N PRO A 142 -7.36 5.40 1.33
CA PRO A 142 -5.92 5.19 1.30
C PRO A 142 -5.39 4.71 2.65
N THR A 143 -4.46 3.76 2.62
CA THR A 143 -3.74 3.34 3.82
C THR A 143 -2.99 4.52 4.43
N PRO A 144 -3.20 4.83 5.72
CA PRO A 144 -2.44 5.85 6.44
C PRO A 144 -0.94 5.54 6.53
N VAL A 145 -0.16 6.50 7.03
CA VAL A 145 1.26 6.29 7.33
C VAL A 145 1.59 6.80 8.73
N ILE A 146 2.47 6.09 9.45
CA ILE A 146 2.87 6.43 10.81
C ILE A 146 4.32 6.88 10.85
N ASP A 147 4.55 8.05 11.44
CA ASP A 147 5.87 8.50 11.90
C ASP A 147 6.06 8.13 13.38
N MET A 148 6.87 7.11 13.65
CA MET A 148 7.17 6.69 15.01
C MET A 148 8.00 7.69 15.79
N ALA A 149 8.81 8.52 15.14
CA ALA A 149 9.64 9.51 15.81
C ALA A 149 8.77 10.60 16.48
N SER A 150 7.73 11.05 15.79
CA SER A 150 6.75 12.01 16.31
C SER A 150 5.51 11.35 16.93
N ARG A 151 5.35 10.01 16.80
CA ARG A 151 4.14 9.26 17.15
C ARG A 151 2.91 9.81 16.46
N THR A 152 3.02 10.09 15.18
CA THR A 152 1.95 10.69 14.38
C THR A 152 1.49 9.73 13.30
N MET A 153 0.19 9.54 13.19
CA MET A 153 -0.46 8.89 12.03
C MET A 153 -1.04 9.98 11.13
N TYR A 154 -0.69 9.96 9.86
CA TYR A 154 -1.27 10.82 8.84
C TYR A 154 -2.37 10.08 8.12
N VAL A 155 -3.55 10.72 8.04
CA VAL A 155 -4.78 10.14 7.48
C VAL A 155 -5.39 11.14 6.51
N LEU A 156 -5.84 10.67 5.36
CA LEU A 156 -6.58 11.47 4.39
C LEU A 156 -8.04 11.03 4.40
N ALA A 157 -8.93 11.92 4.87
CA ALA A 157 -10.36 11.69 4.98
C ALA A 157 -11.14 12.51 3.94
N ARG A 158 -12.34 12.02 3.55
CA ARG A 158 -13.24 12.65 2.59
C ARG A 158 -14.61 12.85 3.21
N THR A 159 -15.03 14.09 3.40
CA THR A 159 -16.31 14.42 4.04
C THR A 159 -17.20 15.30 3.16
N ASN A 160 -18.51 15.19 3.35
CA ASN A 160 -19.48 16.16 2.92
C ASN A 160 -19.81 17.07 4.11
N GLU A 161 -19.41 18.34 4.04
CA GLU A 161 -19.61 19.34 5.10
C GLU A 161 -20.66 20.36 4.66
N HIS A 162 -21.87 20.22 5.15
CA HIS A 162 -23.02 21.09 4.79
C HIS A 162 -23.29 21.18 3.26
N GLY A 163 -23.09 20.06 2.54
CA GLY A 163 -23.26 20.01 1.07
C GLY A 163 -22.02 20.41 0.28
N VAL A 164 -20.88 20.65 0.95
CA VAL A 164 -19.59 20.92 0.31
C VAL A 164 -18.69 19.70 0.50
N PHE A 165 -18.20 19.13 -0.59
CA PHE A 165 -17.25 18.03 -0.54
C PHE A 165 -15.85 18.54 -0.19
N VAL A 166 -15.21 17.89 0.78
CA VAL A 166 -13.92 18.30 1.33
C VAL A 166 -13.01 17.09 1.50
N GLN A 167 -11.72 17.26 1.23
CA GLN A 167 -10.70 16.31 1.63
C GLN A 167 -9.75 16.99 2.62
N LYS A 168 -9.40 16.28 3.70
CA LYS A 168 -8.54 16.81 4.76
C LYS A 168 -7.43 15.83 5.10
N LEU A 169 -6.21 16.36 5.22
CA LEU A 169 -5.09 15.63 5.81
C LEU A 169 -5.09 15.85 7.33
N HIS A 170 -5.26 14.77 8.06
CA HIS A 170 -5.24 14.72 9.51
C HIS A 170 -3.90 14.18 10.02
N ALA A 171 -3.45 14.66 11.17
CA ALA A 171 -2.29 14.17 11.90
C ALA A 171 -2.70 13.80 13.33
N LEU A 172 -2.80 12.51 13.62
CA LEU A 172 -3.29 11.97 14.89
C LEU A 172 -2.13 11.49 15.77
N ASP A 173 -2.21 11.74 17.07
CA ASP A 173 -1.37 11.07 18.06
C ASP A 173 -1.80 9.60 18.19
N ILE A 174 -0.93 8.67 17.82
CA ILE A 174 -1.24 7.23 17.80
C ILE A 174 -1.55 6.65 19.18
N SER A 175 -1.18 7.33 20.27
CA SER A 175 -1.43 6.85 21.63
C SER A 175 -2.86 7.11 22.11
N ASN A 176 -3.57 8.08 21.52
CA ASN A 176 -4.87 8.52 22.02
C ASN A 176 -5.87 8.98 20.95
N GLY A 177 -5.48 8.98 19.68
CA GLY A 177 -6.29 9.37 18.54
C GLY A 177 -6.59 10.86 18.40
N LYS A 178 -5.99 11.73 19.21
CA LYS A 178 -6.25 13.17 19.15
C LYS A 178 -5.48 13.84 18.03
N GLU A 179 -6.11 14.85 17.44
CA GLU A 179 -5.45 15.75 16.47
C GLU A 179 -4.20 16.39 17.07
N LYS A 180 -3.14 16.43 16.29
CA LYS A 180 -1.93 17.19 16.60
C LYS A 180 -2.09 18.67 16.26
N PRO A 181 -1.28 19.58 16.83
CA PRO A 181 -1.26 20.96 16.40
C PRO A 181 -1.05 21.09 14.88
N ALA A 182 -1.69 22.07 14.25
CA ALA A 182 -1.76 22.32 12.82
C ALA A 182 -2.62 21.32 12.00
N SER A 183 -3.20 20.32 12.60
CA SER A 183 -4.14 19.37 11.99
C SER A 183 -5.60 19.74 12.34
N PRO A 184 -6.57 19.50 11.42
CA PRO A 184 -6.39 19.09 10.03
C PRO A 184 -6.08 20.25 9.06
N VAL A 185 -5.64 19.91 7.84
CA VAL A 185 -5.56 20.89 6.75
C VAL A 185 -6.41 20.46 5.57
N VAL A 186 -7.10 21.41 4.95
CA VAL A 186 -7.91 21.16 3.74
C VAL A 186 -6.98 20.98 2.54
N ILE A 187 -7.24 19.94 1.74
CA ILE A 187 -6.54 19.69 0.50
C ILE A 187 -7.10 20.63 -0.59
N SER A 188 -6.22 21.39 -1.19
CA SER A 188 -6.55 22.23 -2.34
C SER A 188 -5.30 22.49 -3.17
N ALA A 189 -5.46 22.60 -4.47
CA ALA A 189 -4.39 22.95 -5.39
C ALA A 189 -4.92 23.59 -6.65
N THR A 190 -4.09 24.39 -7.30
CA THR A 190 -4.35 24.91 -8.64
C THR A 190 -3.01 25.02 -9.37
N VAL A 191 -2.96 24.50 -10.60
CA VAL A 191 -1.77 24.55 -11.46
C VAL A 191 -2.09 25.24 -12.79
N PRO A 192 -1.12 25.87 -13.45
CA PRO A 192 -1.28 26.31 -14.83
C PRO A 192 -1.54 25.12 -15.76
N GLY A 193 -2.55 25.19 -16.60
CA GLY A 193 -2.91 24.14 -17.55
C GLY A 193 -4.02 24.55 -18.50
N SER A 194 -4.10 23.84 -19.63
CA SER A 194 -5.10 24.03 -20.67
C SER A 194 -5.92 22.76 -20.94
N GLY A 195 -5.73 21.73 -20.10
CA GLY A 195 -6.38 20.43 -20.23
C GLY A 195 -7.86 20.45 -19.85
N ASP A 196 -8.43 19.28 -19.67
CA ASP A 196 -9.83 19.06 -19.39
C ASP A 196 -10.24 19.75 -18.09
N GLY A 197 -11.36 20.46 -18.11
CA GLY A 197 -11.83 21.23 -16.96
C GLY A 197 -11.07 22.52 -16.66
N ALA A 198 -10.11 22.93 -17.53
CA ALA A 198 -9.36 24.18 -17.34
C ALA A 198 -10.26 25.42 -17.37
N LEU A 199 -10.08 26.29 -16.39
CA LEU A 199 -10.74 27.60 -16.34
C LEU A 199 -9.69 28.71 -16.25
N GLY A 200 -9.68 29.62 -17.24
CA GLY A 200 -8.74 30.74 -17.29
C GLY A 200 -7.26 30.32 -17.32
N GLY A 201 -6.94 29.20 -17.99
CA GLY A 201 -5.58 28.66 -18.10
C GLY A 201 -5.08 27.97 -16.82
N LYS A 202 -5.97 27.47 -15.99
CA LYS A 202 -5.67 26.79 -14.73
C LYS A 202 -6.53 25.53 -14.56
N ILE A 203 -5.92 24.48 -14.00
CA ILE A 203 -6.59 23.27 -13.52
C ILE A 203 -6.65 23.37 -11.99
N SER A 204 -7.83 23.21 -11.43
CA SER A 204 -8.06 23.19 -9.98
C SER A 204 -8.40 21.78 -9.51
N PHE A 205 -7.88 21.39 -8.34
CA PHE A 205 -8.23 20.14 -7.67
C PHE A 205 -9.71 20.12 -7.30
N ASP A 206 -10.41 19.04 -7.67
CA ASP A 206 -11.82 18.83 -7.33
C ASP A 206 -11.94 17.75 -6.25
N PRO A 207 -12.31 18.10 -5.01
CA PRO A 207 -12.35 17.13 -3.91
C PRO A 207 -13.41 16.03 -4.05
N LEU A 208 -14.42 16.22 -4.94
CA LEU A 208 -15.40 15.19 -5.24
C LEU A 208 -14.88 14.18 -6.25
N LYS A 209 -14.22 14.63 -7.31
CA LYS A 209 -13.79 13.78 -8.43
C LYS A 209 -12.49 13.07 -8.19
N GLU A 210 -11.54 13.78 -7.59
CA GLU A 210 -10.20 13.24 -7.35
C GLU A 210 -10.22 12.22 -6.19
N ASN A 211 -10.06 10.95 -6.52
CA ASN A 211 -10.11 9.87 -5.54
C ASN A 211 -8.71 9.52 -5.02
N PRO A 212 -8.43 9.69 -3.70
CA PRO A 212 -7.13 9.38 -3.11
C PRO A 212 -7.02 7.87 -2.84
N ARG A 213 -6.87 7.07 -3.87
CA ARG A 213 -6.91 5.62 -3.76
C ARG A 213 -5.63 5.00 -3.25
N ALA A 214 -4.48 5.54 -3.66
CA ALA A 214 -3.17 5.02 -3.30
C ALA A 214 -2.76 5.39 -1.87
N ALA A 215 -2.09 4.47 -1.18
CA ALA A 215 -1.61 4.67 0.19
C ALA A 215 -0.69 5.89 0.33
N LEU A 216 -0.71 6.53 1.48
CA LEU A 216 0.16 7.65 1.83
C LEU A 216 1.62 7.20 1.89
N LEU A 217 2.54 8.11 1.55
CA LEU A 217 3.98 7.89 1.65
C LEU A 217 4.61 8.95 2.56
N LEU A 218 5.44 8.52 3.50
CA LEU A 218 6.26 9.40 4.34
C LEU A 218 7.74 9.18 4.01
N VAL A 219 8.39 10.20 3.48
CA VAL A 219 9.83 10.17 3.18
C VAL A 219 10.44 11.57 3.25
N GLY A 220 11.64 11.68 3.81
CA GLY A 220 12.36 12.96 3.89
C GLY A 220 11.68 14.03 4.75
N GLY A 221 10.76 13.65 5.65
CA GLY A 221 9.98 14.58 6.48
C GLY A 221 8.76 15.16 5.77
N GLU A 222 8.40 14.63 4.61
CA GLU A 222 7.22 15.04 3.84
C GLU A 222 6.22 13.88 3.73
N VAL A 223 4.93 14.19 3.81
CA VAL A 223 3.82 13.28 3.50
C VAL A 223 3.38 13.52 2.06
N TYR A 224 3.40 12.47 1.25
CA TYR A 224 2.96 12.53 -0.14
C TYR A 224 1.60 11.86 -0.30
N LEU A 225 0.74 12.55 -1.00
CA LEU A 225 -0.63 12.14 -1.33
C LEU A 225 -0.76 12.07 -2.83
N THR A 226 -1.51 11.08 -3.34
CA THR A 226 -1.73 10.87 -4.78
C THR A 226 -3.19 10.59 -5.07
N TRP A 227 -3.65 10.95 -6.28
CA TRP A 227 -5.04 10.83 -6.67
C TRP A 227 -5.23 10.27 -8.08
N ALA A 228 -6.32 9.55 -8.23
CA ALA A 228 -6.97 9.19 -9.48
C ALA A 228 -8.40 9.73 -9.49
N SER A 229 -9.36 8.99 -10.04
CA SER A 229 -10.78 9.34 -9.99
C SER A 229 -11.65 8.22 -9.39
N SER A 230 -12.94 8.46 -9.32
CA SER A 230 -13.94 7.42 -9.09
C SER A 230 -14.56 7.02 -10.43
N CYS A 231 -14.33 5.75 -10.87
CA CYS A 231 -14.89 5.19 -12.11
C CYS A 231 -14.65 6.05 -13.38
N ASP A 232 -13.50 6.68 -13.52
CA ASP A 232 -13.13 7.53 -14.66
C ASP A 232 -14.12 8.67 -14.95
N ILE A 233 -14.83 9.16 -13.91
CA ILE A 233 -15.78 10.26 -14.06
C ILE A 233 -15.02 11.57 -14.26
N GLY A 234 -14.94 11.97 -15.52
CA GLY A 234 -14.21 13.19 -15.94
C GLY A 234 -14.98 14.51 -15.70
N PRO A 235 -14.31 15.66 -15.90
CA PRO A 235 -12.87 15.76 -16.04
C PRO A 235 -12.14 15.45 -14.73
N TYR A 236 -11.05 14.68 -14.78
CA TYR A 236 -10.16 14.40 -13.65
C TYR A 236 -8.71 14.41 -14.10
N HIS A 237 -7.78 14.44 -13.13
CA HIS A 237 -6.36 14.38 -13.38
C HIS A 237 -5.66 13.56 -12.30
N GLY A 238 -4.50 13.01 -12.62
CA GLY A 238 -3.62 12.52 -11.57
C GLY A 238 -2.94 13.69 -10.85
N TRP A 239 -2.86 13.60 -9.52
CA TRP A 239 -2.20 14.59 -8.69
C TRP A 239 -1.18 13.94 -7.76
N VAL A 240 -0.08 14.64 -7.49
CA VAL A 240 0.86 14.36 -6.41
C VAL A 240 1.05 15.63 -5.60
N MET A 241 0.79 15.57 -4.30
CA MET A 241 1.00 16.69 -3.40
C MET A 241 1.89 16.29 -2.24
N ALA A 242 2.84 17.15 -1.90
CA ALA A 242 3.74 17.00 -0.76
C ALA A 242 3.37 17.98 0.35
N TYR A 243 3.32 17.49 1.59
CA TYR A 243 3.05 18.26 2.80
C TYR A 243 4.15 18.04 3.82
N ASP A 244 4.65 19.12 4.44
CA ASP A 244 5.58 19.02 5.56
C ASP A 244 4.94 18.24 6.72
N ALA A 245 5.56 17.15 7.14
CA ALA A 245 4.99 16.24 8.13
C ALA A 245 4.76 16.88 9.50
N ARG A 246 5.47 17.92 9.85
CA ARG A 246 5.36 18.59 11.15
C ARG A 246 4.34 19.72 11.16
N THR A 247 4.27 20.49 10.07
CA THR A 247 3.44 21.71 9.99
C THR A 247 2.19 21.54 9.15
N LEU A 248 2.08 20.43 8.38
CA LEU A 248 1.07 20.16 7.37
C LEU A 248 0.95 21.26 6.29
N GLN A 249 1.96 22.10 6.14
CA GLN A 249 2.02 23.07 5.04
C GLN A 249 2.27 22.33 3.72
N GLN A 250 1.49 22.68 2.69
CA GLN A 250 1.72 22.18 1.35
C GLN A 250 3.06 22.69 0.81
N ARG A 251 3.92 21.76 0.40
CA ARG A 251 5.29 22.02 -0.06
C ARG A 251 5.38 22.09 -1.58
N ALA A 252 4.65 21.20 -2.25
CA ALA A 252 4.69 21.12 -3.70
C ALA A 252 3.46 20.40 -4.25
N VAL A 253 3.14 20.68 -5.50
CA VAL A 253 2.06 20.07 -6.26
C VAL A 253 2.57 19.70 -7.65
N LEU A 254 2.19 18.53 -8.14
CA LEU A 254 2.33 18.07 -9.52
C LEU A 254 0.97 17.57 -9.99
N ASN A 255 0.55 18.00 -11.19
CA ASN A 255 -0.54 17.41 -11.95
C ASN A 255 0.05 16.62 -13.11
N THR A 256 -0.45 15.42 -13.38
CA THR A 256 0.14 14.48 -14.36
C THR A 256 -0.34 14.70 -15.79
N SER A 257 -1.37 15.52 -16.00
CA SER A 257 -1.96 15.80 -17.31
C SER A 257 -2.50 17.25 -17.42
N PRO A 258 -1.70 18.27 -17.08
CA PRO A 258 -2.23 19.64 -16.95
C PRO A 258 -2.66 20.27 -18.29
N ASP A 259 -2.21 19.75 -19.42
CA ASP A 259 -2.56 20.24 -20.77
C ASP A 259 -3.42 19.24 -21.55
N GLY A 260 -3.76 18.11 -20.91
CA GLY A 260 -4.64 17.05 -21.41
C GLY A 260 -5.69 16.65 -20.40
N GLY A 261 -5.93 15.35 -20.24
CA GLY A 261 -6.89 14.81 -19.27
C GLY A 261 -6.43 13.47 -18.71
N ASP A 262 -7.12 12.99 -17.70
CA ASP A 262 -6.96 11.68 -17.06
C ASP A 262 -5.56 11.48 -16.43
N ALA A 263 -4.86 10.40 -16.74
CA ALA A 263 -3.54 10.06 -16.17
C ALA A 263 -3.55 9.90 -14.63
N GLY A 264 -4.62 9.34 -14.09
CA GLY A 264 -4.82 9.11 -12.66
C GLY A 264 -3.81 8.16 -12.05
N ILE A 265 -3.49 8.36 -10.76
CA ILE A 265 -2.59 7.47 -10.00
C ILE A 265 -3.44 6.49 -9.20
N TRP A 266 -3.81 5.37 -9.83
CA TRP A 266 -4.76 4.39 -9.28
C TRP A 266 -4.15 3.51 -8.19
N GLN A 267 -3.14 2.78 -8.53
CA GLN A 267 -2.28 1.92 -7.71
C GLN A 267 -2.99 0.97 -6.72
N SER A 268 -4.31 0.74 -6.85
CA SER A 268 -5.13 -0.27 -6.16
C SER A 268 -4.72 -0.58 -4.71
N ASP A 269 -4.74 0.43 -3.83
CA ASP A 269 -4.36 0.41 -2.41
C ASP A 269 -2.86 0.18 -2.11
N ALA A 270 -2.04 -0.12 -3.12
CA ALA A 270 -0.61 0.10 -3.02
C ALA A 270 -0.32 1.61 -2.95
N GLY A 271 0.92 2.01 -2.73
CA GLY A 271 1.27 3.42 -2.61
C GLY A 271 2.37 3.84 -3.58
N ALA A 272 2.59 5.14 -3.67
CA ALA A 272 3.84 5.64 -4.22
C ALA A 272 5.02 4.99 -3.50
N ALA A 273 6.04 4.58 -4.24
CA ALA A 273 7.28 4.04 -3.66
C ALA A 273 8.35 5.12 -3.56
N ALA A 274 9.33 4.95 -2.66
CA ALA A 274 10.47 5.85 -2.56
C ALA A 274 11.78 5.10 -2.33
N ASP A 275 12.86 5.56 -2.97
CA ASP A 275 14.20 5.04 -2.74
C ASP A 275 14.94 5.79 -1.61
N GLU A 276 16.11 5.29 -1.20
CA GLU A 276 16.93 5.87 -0.14
C GLU A 276 17.46 7.27 -0.52
N GLY A 277 17.52 7.57 -1.81
CA GLY A 277 17.87 8.89 -2.33
C GLY A 277 16.75 9.91 -2.20
N GLY A 278 15.53 9.48 -1.80
CA GLY A 278 14.35 10.33 -1.71
C GLY A 278 13.71 10.61 -3.07
N ASN A 279 13.97 9.79 -4.08
CA ASN A 279 13.18 9.81 -5.30
C ASN A 279 11.88 9.04 -5.07
N ILE A 280 10.78 9.54 -5.64
CA ILE A 280 9.45 8.98 -5.51
C ILE A 280 9.05 8.39 -6.86
N TYR A 281 8.43 7.23 -6.81
CA TYR A 281 7.98 6.51 -8.00
C TYR A 281 6.47 6.32 -7.95
N VAL A 282 5.79 6.75 -9.02
CA VAL A 282 4.35 6.56 -9.23
C VAL A 282 4.11 6.01 -10.63
N ALA A 283 2.99 5.33 -10.82
CA ALA A 283 2.52 4.92 -12.12
C ALA A 283 1.16 5.56 -12.40
N THR A 284 1.00 6.13 -13.60
CA THR A 284 -0.24 6.74 -14.08
C THR A 284 -1.01 5.78 -14.98
N GLY A 285 -2.33 5.88 -14.97
CA GLY A 285 -3.21 5.18 -15.88
C GLY A 285 -3.37 5.88 -17.23
N ASN A 286 -4.36 5.43 -17.99
CA ASN A 286 -4.75 6.00 -19.27
C ASN A 286 -4.89 7.52 -19.19
N GLY A 287 -4.64 8.19 -20.30
CA GLY A 287 -4.70 9.64 -20.39
C GLY A 287 -3.72 10.22 -21.42
N THR A 288 -3.76 11.52 -21.53
CA THR A 288 -2.93 12.25 -22.48
C THR A 288 -1.44 12.04 -22.20
N PHE A 289 -0.68 11.76 -23.26
CA PHE A 289 0.79 11.70 -23.21
C PHE A 289 1.42 12.66 -24.22
N ASN A 290 2.21 13.60 -23.75
CA ASN A 290 3.03 14.48 -24.57
C ASN A 290 4.45 14.68 -23.98
N GLY A 291 4.82 13.94 -22.94
CA GLY A 291 6.10 14.05 -22.22
C GLY A 291 7.35 13.87 -23.10
N ALA A 292 7.20 13.25 -24.29
CA ALA A 292 8.28 13.13 -25.26
C ALA A 292 8.57 14.43 -26.02
N LYS A 293 7.64 15.38 -26.03
CA LYS A 293 7.79 16.69 -26.70
C LYS A 293 8.55 17.66 -25.81
N ALA A 294 9.26 18.60 -26.41
CA ALA A 294 9.90 19.68 -25.66
C ALA A 294 8.83 20.49 -24.90
N GLY A 295 8.95 20.53 -23.55
CA GLY A 295 7.99 21.22 -22.70
C GLY A 295 6.69 20.44 -22.43
N GLY A 296 6.57 19.20 -22.91
CA GLY A 296 5.42 18.34 -22.62
C GLY A 296 5.32 18.00 -21.14
N ARG A 297 4.09 18.01 -20.59
CA ARG A 297 3.82 17.84 -19.14
C ARG A 297 2.78 16.76 -18.85
N ASP A 298 2.20 16.15 -19.89
CA ASP A 298 1.18 15.12 -19.75
C ASP A 298 1.84 13.74 -19.83
N PHE A 299 1.54 12.90 -18.85
CA PHE A 299 2.20 11.61 -18.61
C PHE A 299 1.17 10.49 -18.38
N GLY A 300 0.21 10.30 -19.30
CA GLY A 300 -0.65 9.12 -19.30
C GLY A 300 0.15 7.84 -19.51
N ASP A 301 -0.24 6.74 -18.86
CA ASP A 301 0.38 5.41 -18.91
C ASP A 301 1.90 5.44 -18.70
N SER A 302 2.34 6.09 -17.66
CA SER A 302 3.78 6.31 -17.42
C SER A 302 4.20 5.90 -16.02
N VAL A 303 5.41 5.38 -15.87
CA VAL A 303 6.12 5.30 -14.59
C VAL A 303 6.95 6.56 -14.45
N LEU A 304 6.72 7.33 -13.40
CA LEU A 304 7.41 8.60 -13.14
C LEU A 304 8.39 8.45 -11.97
N LYS A 305 9.61 8.95 -12.16
CA LYS A 305 10.59 9.20 -11.10
C LYS A 305 10.54 10.68 -10.75
N LEU A 306 10.01 10.98 -9.57
CA LEU A 306 9.80 12.34 -9.08
C LEU A 306 10.83 12.69 -8.00
N ARG A 307 11.12 13.98 -7.85
CA ARG A 307 11.90 14.50 -6.74
C ARG A 307 11.34 15.83 -6.26
N LEU A 308 11.30 16.01 -4.95
CA LEU A 308 11.01 17.30 -4.34
C LEU A 308 12.28 18.17 -4.37
N GLU A 309 12.21 19.33 -5.01
CA GLU A 309 13.30 20.31 -5.14
C GLU A 309 12.80 21.69 -4.74
N GLY A 310 13.20 22.12 -3.55
CA GLY A 310 12.66 23.33 -2.94
C GLY A 310 11.14 23.21 -2.71
N GLN A 311 10.35 23.91 -3.52
CA GLN A 311 8.89 23.89 -3.49
C GLN A 311 8.28 23.32 -4.79
N ARG A 312 8.98 22.42 -5.46
CA ARG A 312 8.53 21.84 -6.73
C ARG A 312 8.73 20.33 -6.74
N LEU A 313 7.74 19.60 -7.20
CA LEU A 313 7.88 18.21 -7.61
C LEU A 313 8.32 18.21 -9.08
N VAL A 314 9.48 17.61 -9.34
CA VAL A 314 10.10 17.57 -10.68
C VAL A 314 10.13 16.14 -11.17
N VAL A 315 9.67 15.91 -12.41
CA VAL A 315 9.85 14.65 -13.12
C VAL A 315 11.31 14.55 -13.55
N ARG A 316 12.08 13.69 -12.89
CA ARG A 316 13.51 13.49 -13.16
C ARG A 316 13.76 12.50 -14.27
N ASP A 317 12.93 11.49 -14.34
CA ASP A 317 12.93 10.48 -15.39
C ASP A 317 11.56 9.83 -15.50
N TYR A 318 11.30 9.11 -16.58
CA TYR A 318 10.05 8.39 -16.77
C TYR A 318 10.23 7.22 -17.76
N PHE A 319 9.30 6.28 -17.71
CA PHE A 319 9.06 5.27 -18.73
C PHE A 319 7.63 5.38 -19.22
N THR A 320 7.43 5.40 -20.52
CA THR A 320 6.10 5.30 -21.15
C THR A 320 6.18 4.21 -22.23
N PRO A 321 5.28 3.22 -22.23
CA PRO A 321 5.27 2.16 -23.26
C PRO A 321 5.10 2.71 -24.67
N PHE A 322 5.76 2.10 -25.65
CA PHE A 322 5.70 2.51 -27.07
C PHE A 322 4.27 2.56 -27.63
N ASN A 323 3.39 1.70 -27.11
CA ASN A 323 1.99 1.58 -27.51
C ASN A 323 1.03 2.40 -26.65
N GLN A 324 1.49 3.44 -25.95
CA GLN A 324 0.69 4.27 -25.03
C GLN A 324 -0.66 4.70 -25.63
N LYS A 325 -0.71 5.12 -26.89
CA LYS A 325 -1.97 5.48 -27.56
C LYS A 325 -3.00 4.34 -27.62
N VAL A 326 -2.53 3.09 -27.64
CA VAL A 326 -3.40 1.92 -27.63
C VAL A 326 -3.88 1.64 -26.21
N LEU A 327 -3.01 1.83 -25.21
CA LEU A 327 -3.35 1.70 -23.79
C LEU A 327 -4.45 2.69 -23.43
N ASP A 328 -4.25 3.95 -23.73
CA ASP A 328 -5.21 5.04 -23.52
C ASP A 328 -6.57 4.74 -24.19
N ALA A 329 -6.57 4.43 -25.48
CA ALA A 329 -7.81 4.15 -26.22
C ALA A 329 -8.59 2.91 -25.75
N LYS A 330 -7.98 2.00 -24.97
CA LYS A 330 -8.57 0.75 -24.49
C LYS A 330 -8.78 0.70 -22.99
N ASP A 331 -8.51 1.78 -22.30
CA ASP A 331 -8.52 1.79 -20.83
C ASP A 331 -7.63 0.67 -20.23
N TRP A 332 -6.42 0.52 -20.78
CA TRP A 332 -5.45 -0.46 -20.31
C TRP A 332 -4.38 0.15 -19.43
N ASP A 333 -4.81 0.78 -18.34
CA ASP A 333 -3.94 1.47 -17.39
C ASP A 333 -2.63 0.72 -17.08
N LEU A 334 -1.49 1.36 -17.35
CA LEU A 334 -0.23 0.92 -16.78
C LEU A 334 -0.24 1.10 -15.25
N GLY A 335 -0.83 2.18 -14.77
CA GLY A 335 -0.89 2.57 -13.36
C GLY A 335 -1.99 1.89 -12.54
N SER A 336 -2.63 0.83 -13.03
CA SER A 336 -3.55 0.04 -12.19
C SER A 336 -2.83 -0.59 -10.99
N GLN A 337 -1.54 -0.88 -11.12
CA GLN A 337 -0.63 -1.29 -10.04
C GLN A 337 0.27 -0.16 -9.54
N GLY A 338 0.71 -0.26 -8.26
CA GLY A 338 1.84 0.51 -7.75
C GLY A 338 3.20 -0.07 -8.16
N PRO A 339 4.23 0.76 -8.40
CA PRO A 339 5.58 0.29 -8.61
C PRO A 339 6.18 -0.30 -7.33
N VAL A 340 6.86 -1.44 -7.45
CA VAL A 340 7.62 -2.07 -6.37
C VAL A 340 9.10 -1.93 -6.67
N LEU A 341 9.84 -1.24 -5.78
CA LEU A 341 11.28 -1.12 -5.91
C LEU A 341 11.96 -2.37 -5.37
N LEU A 342 12.97 -2.84 -6.08
CA LEU A 342 13.72 -4.01 -5.64
C LEU A 342 14.97 -3.56 -4.86
N PRO A 343 15.38 -4.28 -3.82
CA PRO A 343 16.71 -4.09 -3.22
C PRO A 343 17.81 -4.22 -4.27
N THR A 344 18.98 -3.68 -3.98
CA THR A 344 20.12 -3.71 -4.90
C THR A 344 20.41 -5.12 -5.41
N GLN A 345 20.44 -5.29 -6.72
CA GLN A 345 20.71 -6.55 -7.42
C GLN A 345 22.15 -6.61 -7.90
N ALA A 346 22.68 -7.82 -8.03
CA ALA A 346 23.94 -8.02 -8.74
C ALA A 346 23.76 -7.86 -10.25
N GLY A 347 24.78 -7.40 -10.97
CA GLY A 347 24.77 -7.31 -12.44
C GLY A 347 24.79 -5.89 -12.97
N SER A 348 24.40 -5.72 -14.25
CA SER A 348 24.46 -4.46 -14.98
C SER A 348 23.36 -3.45 -14.58
N HIS A 349 22.28 -3.92 -13.97
CA HIS A 349 21.14 -3.11 -13.54
C HIS A 349 20.91 -3.31 -12.03
N PRO A 350 21.69 -2.62 -11.16
CA PRO A 350 21.62 -2.86 -9.72
C PRO A 350 20.32 -2.38 -9.09
N HIS A 351 19.68 -1.37 -9.66
CA HIS A 351 18.50 -0.75 -9.08
C HIS A 351 17.28 -0.95 -9.99
N LEU A 352 16.52 -2.00 -9.69
CA LEU A 352 15.36 -2.39 -10.47
C LEU A 352 14.04 -1.99 -9.81
N LEU A 353 12.98 -1.87 -10.60
CA LEU A 353 11.60 -1.86 -10.16
C LEU A 353 10.74 -2.78 -11.04
N VAL A 354 9.63 -3.24 -10.49
CA VAL A 354 8.60 -3.94 -11.25
C VAL A 354 7.29 -3.18 -11.20
N VAL A 355 6.55 -3.22 -12.30
CA VAL A 355 5.20 -2.68 -12.42
C VAL A 355 4.45 -3.46 -13.49
N ALA A 356 3.15 -3.64 -13.33
CA ALA A 356 2.29 -4.21 -14.35
C ALA A 356 1.00 -3.39 -14.48
N GLY A 357 0.27 -3.61 -15.56
CA GLY A 357 -0.97 -2.92 -15.83
C GLY A 357 -2.01 -3.82 -16.50
N LYS A 358 -3.14 -3.22 -16.89
CA LYS A 358 -4.25 -3.89 -17.55
C LYS A 358 -3.88 -4.48 -18.92
N GLU A 359 -2.78 -4.03 -19.57
CA GLU A 359 -2.29 -4.61 -20.82
C GLU A 359 -1.90 -6.09 -20.69
N GLY A 360 -1.58 -6.54 -19.48
CA GLY A 360 -1.09 -7.90 -19.25
C GLY A 360 0.39 -8.05 -19.53
N LYS A 361 1.19 -7.06 -19.17
CA LYS A 361 2.65 -7.10 -19.15
C LYS A 361 3.17 -6.76 -17.76
N LEU A 362 4.11 -7.54 -17.25
CA LEU A 362 4.94 -7.23 -16.11
C LEU A 362 6.26 -6.66 -16.63
N TYR A 363 6.52 -5.40 -16.33
CA TYR A 363 7.75 -4.69 -16.71
C TYR A 363 8.79 -4.76 -15.62
N LEU A 364 10.04 -5.04 -15.99
CA LEU A 364 11.23 -4.89 -15.16
C LEU A 364 12.02 -3.71 -15.70
N LEU A 365 12.10 -2.63 -14.92
CA LEU A 365 12.71 -1.36 -15.33
C LEU A 365 13.94 -1.05 -14.49
N ASP A 366 14.93 -0.38 -15.11
CA ASP A 366 16.10 0.16 -14.43
C ASP A 366 15.76 1.54 -13.83
N ARG A 367 15.77 1.69 -12.48
CA ARG A 367 15.48 2.95 -11.78
C ARG A 367 16.53 4.05 -12.02
N ASP A 368 17.74 3.67 -12.43
CA ASP A 368 18.78 4.64 -12.72
C ASP A 368 18.58 5.28 -14.08
N LYS A 369 17.90 4.54 -15.01
CA LYS A 369 17.59 5.00 -16.35
C LYS A 369 16.29 4.34 -16.84
N LEU A 370 15.15 4.98 -16.56
CA LEU A 370 13.83 4.50 -17.00
C LEU A 370 13.67 4.49 -18.52
N GLY A 371 14.44 5.33 -19.24
CA GLY A 371 14.61 5.26 -20.69
C GLY A 371 13.58 6.02 -21.49
N LYS A 372 12.63 6.68 -20.87
CA LYS A 372 11.60 7.56 -21.46
C LYS A 372 10.69 6.82 -22.46
N PHE A 373 10.15 7.54 -23.44
CA PHE A 373 9.32 7.01 -24.51
C PHE A 373 10.14 6.72 -25.76
N GLN A 374 9.87 5.60 -26.41
CA GLN A 374 10.42 5.24 -27.73
C GLN A 374 9.30 4.80 -28.66
N GLU A 375 9.26 5.35 -29.88
CA GLU A 375 8.08 5.23 -30.78
C GLU A 375 7.84 3.81 -31.34
N GLN A 376 8.85 2.97 -31.45
CA GLN A 376 8.74 1.71 -32.19
C GLN A 376 8.66 0.46 -31.33
N ALA A 377 9.33 0.46 -30.17
CA ALA A 377 9.38 -0.66 -29.25
C ALA A 377 9.96 -0.22 -27.91
N ASP A 378 9.66 -0.97 -26.84
CA ASP A 378 10.20 -0.76 -25.50
C ASP A 378 11.64 -1.31 -25.37
N SER A 379 12.56 -0.90 -26.25
CA SER A 379 13.95 -1.39 -26.26
C SER A 379 14.81 -0.86 -25.10
N GLN A 380 14.30 0.12 -24.36
CA GLN A 380 14.95 0.77 -23.22
C GLN A 380 14.75 0.03 -21.89
N ILE A 381 13.81 -0.91 -21.81
CA ILE A 381 13.53 -1.66 -20.58
C ILE A 381 14.51 -2.83 -20.38
N VAL A 382 14.61 -3.33 -19.15
CA VAL A 382 15.42 -4.53 -18.86
C VAL A 382 14.71 -5.77 -19.38
N GLN A 383 13.41 -5.92 -19.08
CA GLN A 383 12.59 -7.05 -19.52
C GLN A 383 11.11 -6.72 -19.43
N SER A 384 10.29 -7.39 -20.25
CA SER A 384 8.85 -7.54 -19.99
C SER A 384 8.43 -9.01 -20.11
N ILE A 385 7.48 -9.40 -19.28
CA ILE A 385 6.91 -10.75 -19.29
C ILE A 385 5.41 -10.63 -19.55
N LYS A 386 4.89 -11.45 -20.46
CA LYS A 386 3.46 -11.53 -20.70
C LYS A 386 2.77 -12.24 -19.53
N VAL A 387 1.81 -11.58 -18.95
CA VAL A 387 0.92 -12.06 -17.87
C VAL A 387 -0.53 -11.81 -18.27
N LYS A 388 -1.47 -11.86 -17.35
CA LYS A 388 -2.81 -11.29 -17.53
C LYS A 388 -2.86 -9.89 -16.96
N ASP A 389 -3.92 -9.18 -17.26
CA ASP A 389 -4.18 -7.87 -16.68
C ASP A 389 -4.07 -7.90 -15.15
N ALA A 390 -3.61 -6.81 -14.56
CA ALA A 390 -3.25 -6.74 -13.16
C ALA A 390 -3.80 -5.48 -12.49
N TYR A 391 -4.18 -5.64 -11.22
CA TYR A 391 -4.67 -4.55 -10.38
C TYR A 391 -3.90 -4.45 -9.06
N GLY A 392 -3.69 -5.56 -8.35
CA GLY A 392 -2.91 -5.59 -7.12
C GLY A 392 -1.41 -5.47 -7.36
N ALA A 393 -0.65 -4.95 -6.39
CA ALA A 393 0.80 -4.84 -6.49
C ALA A 393 1.50 -6.20 -6.34
N ALA A 394 2.75 -6.26 -6.78
CA ALA A 394 3.63 -7.38 -6.50
C ALA A 394 4.18 -7.31 -5.07
N SER A 395 4.75 -8.43 -4.58
CA SER A 395 5.65 -8.43 -3.43
C SER A 395 7.01 -9.04 -3.78
N TYR A 396 8.02 -8.64 -3.01
CA TYR A 396 9.39 -9.11 -3.18
C TYR A 396 9.92 -9.73 -1.89
N TRP A 397 10.49 -10.92 -1.99
CA TRP A 397 11.23 -11.57 -0.90
C TRP A 397 12.39 -12.40 -1.43
N ASN A 398 13.58 -12.17 -0.91
CA ASN A 398 14.78 -13.00 -1.12
C ASN A 398 15.07 -13.39 -2.58
N GLY A 399 14.93 -12.41 -3.51
CA GLY A 399 15.16 -12.63 -4.94
C GLY A 399 13.94 -13.16 -5.70
N HIS A 400 12.79 -13.31 -5.05
CA HIS A 400 11.53 -13.74 -5.64
C HIS A 400 10.53 -12.58 -5.71
N ILE A 401 9.73 -12.55 -6.77
CA ILE A 401 8.63 -11.62 -6.99
C ILE A 401 7.35 -12.42 -7.10
N TYR A 402 6.41 -12.17 -6.19
CA TYR A 402 5.09 -12.79 -6.20
C TYR A 402 4.08 -11.80 -6.74
N PHE A 403 3.28 -12.25 -7.69
CA PHE A 403 2.41 -11.39 -8.46
C PHE A 403 1.11 -12.11 -8.79
N THR A 404 -0.05 -11.50 -8.47
CA THR A 404 -1.37 -12.03 -8.80
C THR A 404 -1.93 -11.28 -9.99
N ASP A 405 -2.23 -12.01 -11.08
CA ASP A 405 -2.89 -11.46 -12.27
C ASP A 405 -4.38 -11.84 -12.30
N ARG A 406 -5.13 -11.29 -13.23
CA ARG A 406 -6.58 -11.53 -13.38
C ARG A 406 -6.95 -12.94 -13.90
N SER A 407 -5.99 -13.83 -14.06
CA SER A 407 -6.28 -15.27 -14.17
C SER A 407 -6.54 -15.91 -12.80
N ASP A 408 -6.52 -15.10 -11.72
CA ASP A 408 -6.70 -15.55 -10.34
C ASP A 408 -5.61 -16.53 -9.87
N ILE A 409 -4.40 -16.34 -10.38
CA ILE A 409 -3.23 -17.16 -10.07
C ILE A 409 -2.13 -16.23 -9.57
N THR A 410 -1.56 -16.54 -8.42
CA THR A 410 -0.31 -15.90 -7.99
C THR A 410 0.86 -16.64 -8.63
N ARG A 411 1.77 -15.89 -9.25
CA ARG A 411 2.98 -16.40 -9.91
C ARG A 411 4.20 -16.04 -9.09
N ASP A 412 5.19 -16.93 -9.10
CA ASP A 412 6.53 -16.71 -8.57
C ASP A 412 7.52 -16.53 -9.72
N PHE A 413 8.26 -15.43 -9.69
CA PHE A 413 9.37 -15.13 -10.58
C PHE A 413 10.64 -14.91 -9.74
N ALA A 414 11.67 -15.73 -9.97
CA ALA A 414 12.99 -15.47 -9.38
C ALA A 414 13.79 -14.49 -10.23
N ILE A 415 14.63 -13.67 -9.58
CA ILE A 415 15.61 -12.82 -10.27
C ILE A 415 16.87 -13.64 -10.49
N GLU A 416 17.14 -13.99 -11.75
CA GLU A 416 18.31 -14.75 -12.18
C GLU A 416 19.14 -13.92 -13.17
N ASN A 417 20.38 -13.62 -12.81
CA ASN A 417 21.26 -12.77 -13.64
C ASN A 417 20.64 -11.41 -14.01
N GLY A 418 19.85 -10.82 -13.11
CA GLY A 418 19.17 -9.54 -13.32
C GLY A 418 17.90 -9.61 -14.18
N LEU A 419 17.40 -10.80 -14.49
CA LEU A 419 16.17 -11.05 -15.24
C LEU A 419 15.18 -11.87 -14.44
N LEU A 420 13.90 -11.74 -14.75
CA LEU A 420 12.82 -12.53 -14.16
C LEU A 420 12.70 -13.88 -14.85
N ALA A 421 12.74 -14.97 -14.07
CA ALA A 421 12.53 -16.34 -14.52
C ALA A 421 11.33 -16.94 -13.75
N ALA A 422 10.34 -17.48 -14.46
CA ALA A 422 9.18 -18.12 -13.84
C ALA A 422 9.59 -19.36 -13.04
N LYS A 423 9.07 -19.50 -11.80
CA LYS A 423 9.37 -20.62 -10.89
C LYS A 423 8.14 -21.46 -10.58
N GLY A 424 7.04 -20.85 -10.24
CA GLY A 424 5.85 -21.56 -9.82
C GLY A 424 4.58 -20.71 -9.93
N MET A 425 3.46 -21.34 -9.64
CA MET A 425 2.18 -20.67 -9.54
C MET A 425 1.25 -21.40 -8.57
N THR A 426 0.36 -20.66 -7.92
CA THR A 426 -0.70 -21.25 -7.08
C THR A 426 -1.77 -21.94 -7.92
N ALA A 427 -2.62 -22.70 -7.26
CA ALA A 427 -3.92 -23.04 -7.83
C ALA A 427 -4.73 -21.75 -8.10
N ARG A 428 -5.76 -21.87 -8.95
CA ARG A 428 -6.63 -20.74 -9.25
C ARG A 428 -7.47 -20.36 -8.02
N MET A 429 -7.49 -19.07 -7.71
CA MET A 429 -8.35 -18.44 -6.71
C MET A 429 -9.35 -17.54 -7.42
N SER A 430 -10.37 -17.05 -6.75
CA SER A 430 -11.17 -15.93 -7.26
C SER A 430 -10.71 -14.64 -6.60
N SER A 431 -10.20 -13.69 -7.37
CA SER A 431 -9.69 -12.44 -6.82
C SER A 431 -9.83 -11.29 -7.80
N PRO A 432 -10.32 -10.13 -7.39
CA PRO A 432 -10.34 -8.92 -8.22
C PRO A 432 -8.97 -8.24 -8.36
N GLY A 433 -7.86 -8.94 -8.09
CA GLY A 433 -6.50 -8.39 -8.09
C GLY A 433 -5.91 -8.30 -6.69
N ALA A 434 -5.65 -9.46 -6.07
CA ALA A 434 -5.03 -9.51 -4.76
C ALA A 434 -3.59 -8.97 -4.80
N THR A 435 -3.20 -8.26 -3.75
CA THR A 435 -1.81 -7.93 -3.46
C THR A 435 -1.27 -8.99 -2.49
N PRO A 436 -0.39 -9.90 -2.94
CA PRO A 436 0.25 -10.84 -2.05
C PRO A 436 1.18 -10.12 -1.08
N ILE A 437 1.39 -10.69 0.10
CA ILE A 437 2.42 -10.24 1.05
C ILE A 437 3.21 -11.43 1.58
N VAL A 438 4.42 -11.18 2.06
CA VAL A 438 5.29 -12.22 2.64
C VAL A 438 5.57 -11.91 4.09
N SER A 439 5.53 -12.95 4.94
CA SER A 439 6.08 -12.91 6.30
C SER A 439 7.25 -13.89 6.41
N ALA A 440 8.34 -13.46 7.03
CA ALA A 440 9.55 -14.28 7.17
C ALA A 440 10.40 -13.87 8.38
N ASP A 441 11.24 -14.77 8.86
CA ASP A 441 12.40 -14.48 9.73
C ASP A 441 13.62 -14.25 8.83
N GLY A 442 13.78 -13.04 8.34
CA GLY A 442 14.78 -12.69 7.33
C GLY A 442 14.60 -13.48 6.04
N THR A 443 15.47 -14.46 5.80
CA THR A 443 15.43 -15.35 4.63
C THR A 443 14.88 -16.74 4.95
N LYS A 444 14.26 -16.94 6.12
CA LYS A 444 13.78 -18.24 6.61
C LYS A 444 12.29 -18.20 6.90
N ASP A 445 11.70 -19.38 6.96
CA ASP A 445 10.33 -19.62 7.42
C ASP A 445 9.28 -18.74 6.70
N ALA A 446 9.51 -18.45 5.44
CA ALA A 446 8.70 -17.51 4.68
C ALA A 446 7.35 -18.11 4.27
N ILE A 447 6.30 -17.33 4.46
CA ILE A 447 4.93 -17.65 4.06
C ILE A 447 4.42 -16.54 3.16
N LEU A 448 3.87 -16.91 2.02
CA LEU A 448 3.15 -16.03 1.12
C LEU A 448 1.66 -16.03 1.51
N TRP A 449 1.11 -14.84 1.76
CA TRP A 449 -0.28 -14.63 2.13
C TRP A 449 -1.02 -13.92 1.02
N VAL A 450 -2.22 -14.41 0.71
CA VAL A 450 -3.08 -13.81 -0.31
C VAL A 450 -4.51 -13.78 0.22
N VAL A 451 -5.19 -12.66 0.06
CA VAL A 451 -6.63 -12.55 0.30
C VAL A 451 -7.35 -12.62 -1.05
N SER A 452 -8.17 -13.64 -1.21
CA SER A 452 -9.05 -13.79 -2.36
C SER A 452 -10.51 -13.64 -1.96
N THR A 453 -11.43 -13.84 -2.88
CA THR A 453 -12.86 -13.91 -2.60
C THR A 453 -13.43 -15.20 -3.18
N LYS A 454 -14.48 -15.70 -2.57
CA LYS A 454 -15.19 -16.85 -3.11
C LYS A 454 -16.11 -16.39 -4.23
N GLU A 455 -15.91 -16.91 -5.45
CA GLU A 455 -16.78 -16.65 -6.58
C GLU A 455 -17.03 -15.16 -6.88
N TRP A 456 -15.97 -14.35 -6.82
CA TRP A 456 -16.07 -12.92 -7.07
C TRP A 456 -16.51 -12.63 -8.52
N ASN A 457 -17.47 -11.73 -8.67
CA ASN A 457 -17.77 -11.05 -9.93
C ASN A 457 -18.29 -9.63 -9.63
N GLU A 458 -18.29 -8.75 -10.62
CA GLU A 458 -18.69 -7.35 -10.43
C GLU A 458 -20.16 -7.18 -9.98
N ALA A 459 -21.03 -8.16 -10.28
CA ALA A 459 -22.43 -8.15 -9.83
C ALA A 459 -22.60 -8.70 -8.40
N HIS A 460 -21.57 -9.36 -7.84
CA HIS A 460 -21.62 -10.00 -6.53
C HIS A 460 -20.35 -9.68 -5.74
N MET A 461 -20.24 -8.44 -5.24
CA MET A 461 -19.15 -7.98 -4.38
C MET A 461 -19.35 -8.39 -2.90
N ASP A 462 -20.47 -9.04 -2.57
CA ASP A 462 -20.89 -9.47 -1.24
C ASP A 462 -20.50 -10.92 -0.95
N ARG A 463 -19.25 -11.29 -1.18
CA ARG A 463 -18.73 -12.63 -0.93
C ARG A 463 -17.73 -12.66 0.20
N PRO A 464 -17.68 -13.76 0.99
CA PRO A 464 -16.65 -13.91 2.01
C PRO A 464 -15.24 -13.82 1.43
N ALA A 465 -14.35 -13.15 2.14
CA ALA A 465 -12.94 -13.22 1.84
C ALA A 465 -12.40 -14.63 2.15
N VAL A 466 -11.35 -15.02 1.46
CA VAL A 466 -10.60 -16.24 1.74
C VAL A 466 -9.14 -15.88 1.97
N LEU A 467 -8.65 -16.13 3.18
CA LEU A 467 -7.24 -15.98 3.50
C LEU A 467 -6.50 -17.27 3.11
N HIS A 468 -5.51 -17.14 2.23
CA HIS A 468 -4.63 -18.23 1.81
C HIS A 468 -3.22 -18.05 2.36
N ALA A 469 -2.54 -19.15 2.67
CA ALA A 469 -1.13 -19.22 3.06
C ALA A 469 -0.41 -20.28 2.22
N TYR A 470 0.72 -19.91 1.63
CA TYR A 470 1.57 -20.80 0.84
C TYR A 470 3.00 -20.80 1.38
N ASP A 471 3.75 -21.91 1.22
CA ASP A 471 5.20 -21.86 1.43
C ASP A 471 5.81 -20.92 0.36
N ALA A 472 6.40 -19.82 0.78
CA ALA A 472 6.93 -18.84 -0.17
C ALA A 472 8.10 -19.37 -1.02
N ARG A 473 8.75 -20.47 -0.64
CA ARG A 473 9.80 -21.14 -1.43
C ARG A 473 9.24 -22.06 -2.52
N ASP A 474 7.97 -22.48 -2.35
CA ASP A 474 7.24 -23.30 -3.31
C ASP A 474 5.74 -23.00 -3.18
N ILE A 475 5.27 -22.01 -3.90
CA ILE A 475 3.87 -21.57 -3.84
C ILE A 475 2.86 -22.53 -4.46
N THR A 476 3.31 -23.68 -5.00
CA THR A 476 2.42 -24.78 -5.35
C THR A 476 1.90 -25.52 -4.12
N HIS A 477 2.54 -25.31 -2.96
CA HIS A 477 2.19 -25.93 -1.69
C HIS A 477 1.37 -24.94 -0.82
N GLU A 478 0.04 -25.10 -0.84
CA GLU A 478 -0.87 -24.38 0.07
C GLU A 478 -0.79 -25.00 1.47
N LEU A 479 -0.42 -24.17 2.45
CA LEU A 479 -0.32 -24.57 3.86
C LEU A 479 -1.69 -24.52 4.55
N TYR A 480 -2.48 -23.50 4.20
CA TYR A 480 -3.76 -23.21 4.84
C TYR A 480 -4.62 -22.31 3.96
N ASN A 481 -5.93 -22.50 4.04
CA ASN A 481 -6.90 -21.46 3.67
C ASN A 481 -8.10 -21.47 4.63
N SER A 482 -8.76 -20.31 4.77
CA SER A 482 -9.84 -20.11 5.76
C SER A 482 -11.13 -20.87 5.45
N GLU A 483 -11.30 -21.43 4.26
CA GLU A 483 -12.45 -22.26 3.89
C GLU A 483 -12.29 -23.74 4.30
N GLN A 484 -11.05 -24.22 4.59
CA GLN A 484 -10.81 -25.60 5.01
C GLN A 484 -11.48 -25.95 6.35
N LYS A 485 -11.68 -24.96 7.23
CA LYS A 485 -12.41 -25.03 8.50
C LYS A 485 -13.38 -23.86 8.62
N SER A 486 -14.25 -23.69 7.63
CA SER A 486 -15.07 -22.49 7.44
C SER A 486 -15.99 -22.15 8.62
N GLU A 487 -16.43 -23.14 9.42
CA GLU A 487 -17.23 -22.90 10.63
C GLU A 487 -16.47 -22.09 11.68
N ARG A 488 -15.15 -22.24 11.78
CA ARG A 488 -14.28 -21.50 12.69
C ARG A 488 -13.61 -20.32 12.00
N ASP A 489 -13.10 -20.51 10.78
CA ASP A 489 -12.08 -19.68 10.17
C ASP A 489 -12.58 -18.76 9.06
N ARG A 490 -13.87 -18.86 8.66
CA ARG A 490 -14.41 -18.05 7.58
C ARG A 490 -14.17 -16.55 7.86
N ALA A 491 -13.58 -15.87 6.90
CA ALA A 491 -13.48 -14.42 6.91
C ALA A 491 -14.85 -13.77 6.69
N ASP A 492 -14.97 -12.54 7.10
CA ASP A 492 -16.16 -11.72 6.80
C ASP A 492 -16.17 -11.29 5.32
N MET A 493 -17.17 -10.50 4.91
CA MET A 493 -17.34 -10.08 3.53
C MET A 493 -16.11 -9.30 3.05
N THR A 494 -15.66 -9.62 1.85
CA THR A 494 -14.47 -8.99 1.26
C THR A 494 -14.69 -7.50 0.96
N VAL A 495 -13.61 -6.75 0.96
CA VAL A 495 -13.47 -5.46 0.28
C VAL A 495 -12.47 -5.62 -0.87
N ARG A 496 -12.62 -4.81 -1.94
CA ARG A 496 -11.69 -4.88 -3.09
C ARG A 496 -10.28 -4.49 -2.66
N PHE A 497 -9.30 -5.21 -3.17
CA PHE A 497 -7.87 -4.91 -3.01
C PHE A 497 -7.36 -4.92 -1.56
N ALA A 498 -8.11 -5.50 -0.59
CA ALA A 498 -7.67 -5.59 0.79
C ALA A 498 -6.28 -6.25 0.90
N ILE A 499 -5.34 -5.53 1.49
CA ILE A 499 -3.98 -6.02 1.76
C ILE A 499 -3.96 -6.49 3.21
N PRO A 500 -3.68 -7.77 3.49
CA PRO A 500 -3.57 -8.25 4.87
C PRO A 500 -2.29 -7.76 5.51
N THR A 501 -2.29 -7.66 6.84
CA THR A 501 -1.09 -7.31 7.61
C THR A 501 -0.69 -8.47 8.50
N VAL A 502 0.56 -8.89 8.41
CA VAL A 502 1.15 -9.92 9.29
C VAL A 502 2.14 -9.26 10.24
N ALA A 503 1.95 -9.45 11.55
CA ALA A 503 2.87 -8.96 12.57
C ALA A 503 2.71 -9.74 13.88
N ASP A 504 3.84 -10.10 14.50
CA ASP A 504 3.91 -10.75 15.82
C ASP A 504 2.92 -11.94 15.98
N GLY A 505 2.92 -12.85 15.01
CA GLY A 505 2.09 -14.04 15.03
C GLY A 505 0.62 -13.83 14.72
N HIS A 506 0.21 -12.64 14.29
CA HIS A 506 -1.15 -12.31 13.91
C HIS A 506 -1.26 -11.90 12.45
N ILE A 507 -2.43 -12.16 11.87
CA ILE A 507 -2.80 -11.65 10.55
C ILE A 507 -4.08 -10.85 10.71
N PHE A 508 -4.05 -9.63 10.22
CA PHE A 508 -5.15 -8.69 10.23
C PHE A 508 -5.70 -8.55 8.82
N VAL A 509 -6.98 -8.84 8.63
CA VAL A 509 -7.68 -8.76 7.34
C VAL A 509 -8.80 -7.75 7.45
N GLY A 510 -8.72 -6.69 6.65
CA GLY A 510 -9.82 -5.73 6.49
C GLY A 510 -11.00 -6.38 5.75
N ALA A 511 -12.20 -6.14 6.24
CA ALA A 511 -13.45 -6.65 5.68
C ALA A 511 -14.57 -5.62 5.81
N ARG A 512 -15.77 -5.93 5.33
CA ARG A 512 -16.94 -5.05 5.47
C ARG A 512 -17.37 -4.92 6.92
N GLY A 513 -17.24 -3.71 7.46
CA GLY A 513 -17.61 -3.40 8.84
C GLY A 513 -16.82 -4.19 9.90
N ARG A 514 -15.69 -4.81 9.52
CA ARG A 514 -14.92 -5.67 10.42
C ARG A 514 -13.42 -5.64 10.14
N LEU A 515 -12.67 -5.95 11.20
CA LEU A 515 -11.27 -6.34 11.15
C LEU A 515 -11.17 -7.79 11.69
N ASP A 516 -10.86 -8.73 10.81
CA ASP A 516 -10.65 -10.13 11.17
C ASP A 516 -9.21 -10.37 11.62
N VAL A 517 -9.02 -11.17 12.68
CA VAL A 517 -7.71 -11.49 13.24
C VAL A 517 -7.49 -12.99 13.28
N TYR A 518 -6.44 -13.44 12.62
CA TYR A 518 -5.98 -14.83 12.58
C TYR A 518 -4.66 -14.97 13.32
N GLY A 519 -4.35 -16.19 13.75
CA GLY A 519 -3.10 -16.49 14.45
C GLY A 519 -3.06 -17.94 14.94
N LEU A 520 -2.04 -18.24 15.76
CA LEU A 520 -1.90 -19.57 16.38
C LEU A 520 -2.99 -19.79 17.43
N LEU A 521 -3.71 -20.93 17.34
CA LEU A 521 -4.84 -21.26 18.22
C LEU A 521 -4.42 -21.57 19.65
N ASN A 522 -3.22 -22.11 19.85
CA ASN A 522 -2.68 -22.48 21.17
C ASN A 522 -1.24 -21.99 21.34
N PRO A 523 -1.01 -20.68 21.58
CA PRO A 523 0.35 -20.14 21.70
C PRO A 523 1.11 -20.63 22.95
N GLY A 524 0.39 -21.18 23.97
CA GLY A 524 0.95 -21.53 25.29
C GLY A 524 1.69 -22.87 25.41
N ASN A 525 1.64 -23.76 24.43
CA ASN A 525 2.19 -25.14 24.58
C ASN A 525 3.63 -25.32 24.07
N ARG A 526 4.37 -24.26 23.71
CA ARG A 526 5.69 -24.35 23.05
C ARG A 526 6.89 -23.82 23.82
N SER A 527 6.72 -23.39 25.08
CA SER A 527 7.87 -23.01 25.93
C SER A 527 8.53 -24.18 26.67
N GLN A 528 8.12 -25.44 26.39
CA GLN A 528 8.70 -26.65 27.02
C GLN A 528 8.94 -27.75 25.97
N LYS A 529 9.81 -27.51 25.01
CA LYS A 529 10.54 -28.61 24.34
C LYS A 529 11.90 -28.12 23.85
#